data_09baa8d5535669cff6570c200d717f09
#
_entry.id   09baa8d5535669cff6570c200d717f09
#
_cell.length_a   1.000
_cell.length_b   1.000
_cell.length_c   1.000
_cell.angle_alpha   90.00
_cell.angle_beta   90.00
_cell.angle_gamma   90.00
#
_symmetry.space_group_name_H-M   'P 1'
#
loop_
_entity.id
_entity.type
_entity.pdbx_description
1 polymer ?
#
loop_
_entity_poly.entity_id
_entity_poly.type
_entity_poly.pdbx_seq_one_letter_code
_entity_poly.pdbx_strand_id
1 'polypeptide(L)'
;MFLLTPLLTVALGLTSAISKPTRNCRCTSESGCWPSTSEFQTLASNVSQPLIHPVPPATPCYDSTAGNCTDVQSGWLNGVWRSDQSGAAEHTNWETYVFPNGTIQGCYLNTTLGFPCQQGSVPVIGVDARTPDDIREAVIFAGKHNLRLVIKNTG
;
A
#
# COMPACT_ATOMS: atom_id res chain seq x y z
N MET A 1 15.76 -60.63 -53.31
CA MET A 1 16.56 -60.02 -52.26
C MET A 1 15.88 -58.67 -51.93
N PHE A 2 14.96 -58.74 -50.98
CA PHE A 2 14.16 -57.53 -50.58
C PHE A 2 14.80 -56.94 -49.30
N LEU A 3 15.26 -55.69 -49.38
CA LEU A 3 15.74 -54.94 -48.25
C LEU A 3 14.56 -54.16 -47.62
N LEU A 4 14.19 -54.51 -46.37
CA LEU A 4 13.29 -53.71 -45.53
C LEU A 4 14.12 -52.68 -44.74
N THR A 5 13.84 -51.42 -45.00
CA THR A 5 14.34 -50.29 -44.16
C THR A 5 13.35 -50.02 -43.03
N PRO A 6 13.79 -49.95 -41.77
CA PRO A 6 12.87 -49.54 -40.69
C PRO A 6 12.67 -48.02 -40.65
N LEU A 7 11.41 -47.60 -40.66
CA LEU A 7 11.02 -46.19 -40.36
C LEU A 7 11.21 -45.88 -38.87
N LEU A 8 12.10 -44.97 -38.59
CA LEU A 8 12.31 -44.46 -37.25
C LEU A 8 11.31 -43.32 -36.96
N THR A 9 10.25 -43.59 -36.21
CA THR A 9 9.28 -42.57 -35.75
C THR A 9 9.84 -41.83 -34.57
N VAL A 10 10.23 -40.56 -34.77
CA VAL A 10 10.61 -39.64 -33.69
C VAL A 10 9.33 -39.05 -33.10
N ALA A 11 8.96 -39.48 -31.89
CA ALA A 11 7.89 -38.85 -31.11
C ALA A 11 8.40 -37.56 -30.49
N LEU A 12 7.99 -36.40 -31.03
CA LEU A 12 8.18 -35.12 -30.39
C LEU A 12 7.24 -35.03 -29.16
N GLY A 13 7.78 -35.22 -27.97
CA GLY A 13 7.08 -34.94 -26.71
C GLY A 13 6.90 -33.43 -26.51
N LEU A 14 5.67 -32.94 -26.70
CA LEU A 14 5.31 -31.60 -26.26
C LEU A 14 5.25 -31.59 -24.73
N THR A 15 6.30 -31.08 -24.07
CA THR A 15 6.26 -30.75 -22.68
C THR A 15 5.52 -29.40 -22.51
N SER A 16 4.22 -29.45 -22.17
CA SER A 16 3.48 -28.30 -21.75
C SER A 16 4.07 -27.79 -20.44
N ALA A 17 4.84 -26.71 -20.48
CA ALA A 17 5.27 -25.99 -19.31
C ALA A 17 4.04 -25.39 -18.62
N ILE A 18 3.58 -26.02 -17.55
CA ILE A 18 2.56 -25.44 -16.66
C ILE A 18 3.25 -24.26 -15.94
N SER A 19 3.06 -23.04 -16.47
CA SER A 19 3.48 -21.84 -15.77
C SER A 19 2.67 -21.72 -14.48
N LYS A 20 3.35 -21.86 -13.33
CA LYS A 20 2.78 -21.52 -12.04
C LYS A 20 2.21 -20.09 -12.13
N PRO A 21 0.96 -19.86 -11.68
CA PRO A 21 0.45 -18.49 -11.61
C PRO A 21 1.40 -17.69 -10.71
N THR A 22 2.11 -16.75 -11.28
CA THR A 22 2.88 -15.77 -10.50
C THR A 22 1.87 -15.01 -9.67
N ARG A 23 1.92 -15.13 -8.33
CA ARG A 23 1.18 -14.23 -7.45
C ARG A 23 1.68 -12.84 -7.78
N ASN A 24 0.85 -12.07 -8.49
CA ASN A 24 1.14 -10.67 -8.74
C ASN A 24 1.08 -9.95 -7.40
N CYS A 25 2.25 -9.73 -6.79
CA CYS A 25 2.36 -8.91 -5.60
C CYS A 25 1.81 -7.51 -5.90
N ARG A 26 1.18 -6.90 -4.92
CA ARG A 26 0.74 -5.51 -5.04
C ARG A 26 1.96 -4.60 -5.13
N CYS A 27 1.84 -3.57 -5.95
CA CYS A 27 2.86 -2.55 -6.07
C CYS A 27 2.92 -1.71 -4.80
N THR A 28 4.12 -1.51 -4.25
CA THR A 28 4.36 -0.71 -3.05
C THR A 28 5.18 0.53 -3.41
N SER A 29 5.22 1.53 -2.53
CA SER A 29 5.96 2.77 -2.74
C SER A 29 7.47 2.60 -2.98
N GLU A 30 8.02 1.47 -2.55
CA GLU A 30 9.45 1.13 -2.73
C GLU A 30 9.70 0.27 -3.98
N SER A 31 8.65 -0.08 -4.72
CA SER A 31 8.74 -0.97 -5.89
C SER A 31 8.92 -0.16 -7.17
N GLY A 32 9.68 -0.70 -8.13
CA GLY A 32 9.84 -0.08 -9.45
C GLY A 32 8.56 0.02 -10.29
N CYS A 33 7.47 -0.63 -9.86
CA CYS A 33 6.14 -0.52 -10.46
C CYS A 33 5.29 0.61 -9.86
N TRP A 34 5.79 1.36 -8.85
CA TRP A 34 5.06 2.46 -8.25
C TRP A 34 4.75 3.54 -9.28
N PRO A 35 3.55 4.11 -9.29
CA PRO A 35 3.18 5.15 -10.24
C PRO A 35 4.15 6.34 -10.20
N SER A 36 4.45 6.89 -11.36
CA SER A 36 5.27 8.08 -11.50
C SER A 36 4.56 9.33 -10.96
N THR A 37 5.33 10.38 -10.70
CA THR A 37 4.80 11.69 -10.30
C THR A 37 3.76 12.21 -11.31
N SER A 38 3.98 12.03 -12.61
CA SER A 38 3.05 12.47 -13.66
C SER A 38 1.73 11.69 -13.64
N GLU A 39 1.76 10.40 -13.28
CA GLU A 39 0.55 9.60 -13.12
C GLU A 39 -0.25 10.03 -11.89
N PHE A 40 0.40 10.34 -10.77
CA PHE A 40 -0.27 10.94 -9.61
C PHE A 40 -0.81 12.35 -9.90
N GLN A 41 -0.11 13.16 -10.70
CA GLN A 41 -0.63 14.45 -11.17
C GLN A 41 -1.89 14.29 -12.01
N THR A 42 -1.94 13.24 -12.85
CA THR A 42 -3.15 12.90 -13.61
C THR A 42 -4.31 12.52 -12.68
N LEU A 43 -4.05 11.69 -11.66
CA LEU A 43 -5.07 11.40 -10.64
C LEU A 43 -5.53 12.68 -9.94
N ALA A 44 -4.59 13.53 -9.51
CA ALA A 44 -4.90 14.79 -8.83
C ALA A 44 -5.77 15.72 -9.67
N SER A 45 -5.62 15.71 -11.00
CA SER A 45 -6.46 16.51 -11.90
C SER A 45 -7.87 15.95 -12.10
N ASN A 46 -8.10 14.69 -11.75
CA ASN A 46 -9.38 14.00 -11.93
C ASN A 46 -10.21 13.91 -10.65
N VAL A 47 -9.68 14.36 -9.51
CA VAL A 47 -10.38 14.36 -8.22
C VAL A 47 -10.64 15.79 -7.74
N SER A 48 -11.67 15.96 -6.91
CA SER A 48 -12.17 17.27 -6.50
C SER A 48 -11.30 18.00 -5.48
N GLN A 49 -10.47 17.25 -4.73
CA GLN A 49 -9.59 17.76 -3.69
C GLN A 49 -8.13 17.39 -3.99
N PRO A 50 -7.15 18.18 -3.50
CA PRO A 50 -5.74 17.80 -3.58
C PRO A 50 -5.48 16.42 -2.98
N LEU A 51 -4.52 15.67 -3.54
CA LEU A 51 -4.07 14.43 -2.93
C LEU A 51 -3.47 14.71 -1.55
N ILE A 52 -3.79 13.86 -0.59
CA ILE A 52 -3.25 13.93 0.77
C ILE A 52 -2.10 12.96 0.94
N HIS A 53 -1.20 13.25 1.88
CA HIS A 53 -0.06 12.42 2.23
C HIS A 53 -0.18 12.01 3.70
N PRO A 54 -0.94 10.94 3.99
CA PRO A 54 -1.11 10.49 5.36
C PRO A 54 0.22 10.12 6.01
N VAL A 55 0.40 10.53 7.26
CA VAL A 55 1.54 10.13 8.09
C VAL A 55 1.03 9.37 9.31
N PRO A 56 1.84 8.48 9.90
CA PRO A 56 1.46 7.81 11.14
C PRO A 56 1.10 8.81 12.23
N PRO A 57 0.04 8.58 13.02
CA PRO A 57 -0.46 9.55 14.00
C PRO A 57 0.58 9.96 15.06
N ALA A 58 1.54 9.08 15.39
CA ALA A 58 2.58 9.37 16.35
C ALA A 58 3.76 10.20 15.79
N THR A 59 3.77 10.51 14.48
CA THR A 59 4.85 11.29 13.83
C THR A 59 5.22 12.57 14.59
N PRO A 60 4.25 13.37 15.13
CA PRO A 60 4.60 14.58 15.89
C PRO A 60 5.43 14.33 17.16
N CYS A 61 5.47 13.10 17.68
CA CYS A 61 6.32 12.76 18.82
C CYS A 61 7.78 12.49 18.43
N TYR A 62 8.08 12.40 17.15
CA TYR A 62 9.42 12.20 16.59
C TYR A 62 9.90 13.43 15.81
N ASP A 63 8.97 14.17 15.23
CA ASP A 63 9.22 15.37 14.45
C ASP A 63 8.23 16.46 14.85
N SER A 64 8.72 17.45 15.60
CA SER A 64 7.91 18.57 16.09
C SER A 64 7.38 19.49 14.98
N THR A 65 7.92 19.38 13.75
CA THR A 65 7.42 20.14 12.59
C THR A 65 6.14 19.52 12.03
N ALA A 66 5.87 18.24 12.34
CA ALA A 66 4.66 17.52 11.93
C ALA A 66 3.45 17.79 12.86
N GLY A 67 3.64 18.49 13.99
CA GLY A 67 2.56 18.80 14.93
C GLY A 67 2.99 18.75 16.38
N ASN A 68 2.01 18.59 17.28
CA ASN A 68 2.23 18.58 18.73
C ASN A 68 2.04 17.18 19.32
N CYS A 69 3.10 16.63 19.92
CA CYS A 69 3.04 15.31 20.56
C CYS A 69 2.06 15.24 21.74
N THR A 70 1.86 16.35 22.48
CA THR A 70 0.90 16.38 23.60
C THR A 70 -0.54 16.16 23.10
N ASP A 71 -0.89 16.72 21.93
CA ASP A 71 -2.21 16.53 21.32
C ASP A 71 -2.38 15.07 20.89
N VAL A 72 -1.32 14.47 20.31
CA VAL A 72 -1.31 13.04 19.97
C VAL A 72 -1.53 12.18 21.21
N GLN A 73 -0.79 12.44 22.30
CA GLN A 73 -0.91 11.68 23.55
C GLN A 73 -2.31 11.77 24.15
N SER A 74 -2.91 12.97 24.14
CA SER A 74 -4.27 13.18 24.68
C SER A 74 -5.36 12.54 23.79
N GLY A 75 -5.16 12.54 22.48
CA GLY A 75 -6.11 11.97 21.49
C GLY A 75 -5.92 10.49 21.21
N TRP A 76 -4.84 9.86 21.69
CA TRP A 76 -4.41 8.52 21.24
C TRP A 76 -5.48 7.43 21.33
N LEU A 77 -6.27 7.41 22.39
CA LEU A 77 -7.36 6.47 22.61
C LEU A 77 -8.75 7.05 22.28
N ASN A 78 -8.78 8.27 21.75
CA ASN A 78 -10.03 8.94 21.40
C ASN A 78 -10.40 8.60 19.94
N GLY A 79 -11.47 7.83 19.74
CA GLY A 79 -11.92 7.41 18.42
C GLY A 79 -12.29 8.57 17.50
N VAL A 80 -12.86 9.68 18.04
CA VAL A 80 -13.20 10.86 17.25
C VAL A 80 -11.91 11.53 16.75
N TRP A 81 -10.94 11.75 17.63
CA TRP A 81 -9.64 12.30 17.22
C TRP A 81 -8.96 11.42 16.17
N ARG A 82 -8.99 10.10 16.37
CA ARG A 82 -8.40 9.15 15.40
C ARG A 82 -9.11 9.17 14.05
N SER A 83 -10.44 9.31 14.04
CA SER A 83 -11.19 9.39 12.79
C SER A 83 -10.81 10.61 11.94
N ASP A 84 -10.42 11.70 12.59
CA ASP A 84 -9.99 12.95 11.93
C ASP A 84 -8.55 12.89 11.41
N GLN A 85 -7.74 11.92 11.87
CA GLN A 85 -6.37 11.75 11.40
C GLN A 85 -6.33 10.86 10.14
N SER A 86 -5.89 11.38 9.00
CA SER A 86 -5.84 10.63 7.73
C SER A 86 -4.96 9.36 7.80
N GLY A 87 -3.95 9.35 8.65
CA GLY A 87 -3.04 8.23 8.85
C GLY A 87 -3.44 7.26 9.97
N ALA A 88 -4.48 7.57 10.76
CA ALA A 88 -4.92 6.68 11.83
C ALA A 88 -5.86 5.60 11.30
N ALA A 89 -5.71 4.40 11.84
CA ALA A 89 -6.69 3.32 11.75
C ALA A 89 -7.50 3.25 13.05
N GLU A 90 -8.61 2.52 13.06
CA GLU A 90 -9.40 2.27 14.28
C GLU A 90 -8.52 1.68 15.40
N HIS A 91 -7.64 0.75 15.03
CA HIS A 91 -6.65 0.15 15.91
C HIS A 91 -5.22 0.44 15.45
N THR A 92 -4.36 0.82 16.39
CA THR A 92 -2.94 1.12 16.14
C THR A 92 -2.16 -0.05 15.52
N ASN A 93 -2.58 -1.28 15.78
CA ASN A 93 -1.97 -2.47 15.18
C ASN A 93 -2.09 -2.50 13.66
N TRP A 94 -3.09 -1.86 13.08
CA TRP A 94 -3.28 -1.79 11.63
C TRP A 94 -2.43 -0.71 10.96
N GLU A 95 -1.77 0.10 11.76
CA GLU A 95 -0.80 1.09 11.29
C GLU A 95 0.61 0.50 11.16
N THR A 96 0.83 -0.70 11.71
CA THR A 96 2.11 -1.41 11.62
C THR A 96 2.13 -2.37 10.44
N TYR A 97 3.33 -2.62 9.91
CA TYR A 97 3.56 -3.64 8.90
C TYR A 97 4.58 -4.66 9.42
N VAL A 98 4.25 -5.94 9.31
CA VAL A 98 5.13 -7.03 9.70
C VAL A 98 5.65 -7.72 8.45
N PHE A 99 6.97 -7.68 8.27
CA PHE A 99 7.64 -8.37 7.17
C PHE A 99 7.67 -9.90 7.40
N PRO A 100 7.83 -10.70 6.33
CA PRO A 100 7.95 -12.16 6.47
C PRO A 100 9.10 -12.63 7.37
N ASN A 101 10.15 -11.82 7.52
CA ASN A 101 11.29 -12.08 8.41
C ASN A 101 11.04 -11.70 9.88
N GLY A 102 9.82 -11.23 10.22
CA GLY A 102 9.43 -10.79 11.55
C GLY A 102 9.80 -9.35 11.90
N THR A 103 10.46 -8.62 11.02
CA THR A 103 10.72 -7.17 11.22
C THR A 103 9.39 -6.41 11.21
N ILE A 104 9.23 -5.46 12.14
CA ILE A 104 8.03 -4.64 12.26
C ILE A 104 8.40 -3.20 11.92
N GLN A 105 7.64 -2.60 11.01
CA GLN A 105 7.63 -1.16 10.74
C GLN A 105 6.39 -0.53 11.35
N GLY A 106 6.56 0.63 11.98
CA GLY A 106 5.48 1.41 12.57
C GLY A 106 6.01 2.65 13.28
N CYS A 107 5.10 3.48 13.75
CA CYS A 107 5.43 4.68 14.49
C CYS A 107 4.75 4.60 15.87
N TYR A 108 5.54 4.37 16.90
CA TYR A 108 5.02 4.08 18.24
C TYR A 108 4.87 5.36 19.04
N LEU A 109 3.78 5.50 19.78
CA LEU A 109 3.59 6.62 20.71
C LEU A 109 4.68 6.69 21.78
N ASN A 110 5.13 5.52 22.24
CA ASN A 110 6.22 5.44 23.24
C ASN A 110 7.59 5.56 22.55
N THR A 111 8.12 6.76 22.50
CA THR A 111 9.43 7.07 21.89
C THR A 111 10.62 6.46 22.66
N THR A 112 10.42 6.05 23.95
CA THR A 112 11.49 5.45 24.76
C THR A 112 11.85 4.02 24.33
N LEU A 113 11.04 3.40 23.46
CA LEU A 113 11.35 2.10 22.86
C LEU A 113 12.57 2.17 21.92
N GLY A 114 13.00 3.35 21.52
CA GLY A 114 14.18 3.56 20.68
C GLY A 114 14.02 3.15 19.20
N PHE A 115 12.79 2.85 18.75
CA PHE A 115 12.52 2.60 17.35
C PHE A 115 12.27 3.90 16.59
N PRO A 116 12.73 4.02 15.33
CA PRO A 116 12.38 5.17 14.50
C PRO A 116 10.89 5.14 14.14
N CYS A 117 10.31 6.32 13.91
CA CYS A 117 8.98 6.43 13.33
C CYS A 117 9.06 6.05 11.84
N GLN A 118 8.30 5.05 11.45
CA GLN A 118 8.24 4.53 10.09
C GLN A 118 6.79 4.47 9.61
N GLN A 119 6.60 4.54 8.29
CA GLN A 119 5.27 4.60 7.66
C GLN A 119 4.40 3.37 7.98
N GLY A 120 4.99 2.20 8.14
CA GLY A 120 4.24 0.98 8.43
C GLY A 120 3.22 0.64 7.34
N SER A 121 1.98 0.38 7.75
CA SER A 121 0.84 0.12 6.85
C SER A 121 0.04 1.37 6.48
N VAL A 122 0.42 2.55 7.00
CA VAL A 122 -0.25 3.81 6.69
C VAL A 122 -0.05 4.13 5.21
N PRO A 123 -1.10 4.46 4.44
CA PRO A 123 -0.98 4.82 3.03
C PRO A 123 -0.08 6.05 2.83
N VAL A 124 0.77 6.03 1.80
CA VAL A 124 1.64 7.17 1.48
C VAL A 124 0.94 8.26 0.67
N ILE A 125 -0.17 7.91 0.01
CA ILE A 125 -1.02 8.82 -0.77
C ILE A 125 -2.47 8.46 -0.52
N GLY A 126 -3.32 9.48 -0.42
CA GLY A 126 -4.76 9.34 -0.28
C GLY A 126 -5.53 10.33 -1.14
N VAL A 127 -6.78 10.00 -1.42
CA VAL A 127 -7.78 10.87 -2.03
C VAL A 127 -8.78 11.23 -0.95
N ASP A 128 -8.95 12.53 -0.67
CA ASP A 128 -10.05 13.03 0.15
C ASP A 128 -11.33 13.08 -0.70
N ALA A 129 -12.01 11.94 -0.78
CA ALA A 129 -13.16 11.76 -1.65
C ALA A 129 -14.39 12.52 -1.12
N ARG A 130 -14.88 13.48 -1.88
CA ARG A 130 -16.07 14.29 -1.58
C ARG A 130 -17.24 13.93 -2.50
N THR A 131 -16.97 13.26 -3.60
CA THR A 131 -17.96 12.87 -4.60
C THR A 131 -17.81 11.39 -4.98
N PRO A 132 -18.87 10.74 -5.53
CA PRO A 132 -18.75 9.39 -6.07
C PRO A 132 -17.70 9.28 -7.19
N ASP A 133 -17.48 10.34 -7.95
CA ASP A 133 -16.48 10.36 -9.01
C ASP A 133 -15.06 10.30 -8.46
N ASP A 134 -14.77 10.95 -7.32
CA ASP A 134 -13.48 10.84 -6.65
C ASP A 134 -13.17 9.39 -6.26
N ILE A 135 -14.18 8.69 -5.74
CA ILE A 135 -14.06 7.27 -5.36
C ILE A 135 -13.78 6.43 -6.61
N ARG A 136 -14.52 6.68 -7.69
CA ARG A 136 -14.36 5.96 -8.96
C ARG A 136 -12.95 6.13 -9.52
N GLU A 137 -12.45 7.37 -9.58
CA GLU A 137 -11.10 7.66 -10.09
C GLU A 137 -10.01 7.00 -9.23
N ALA A 138 -10.14 7.05 -7.89
CA ALA A 138 -9.21 6.38 -6.99
C ALA A 138 -9.18 4.85 -7.18
N VAL A 139 -10.36 4.22 -7.35
CA VAL A 139 -10.48 2.77 -7.57
C VAL A 139 -9.89 2.37 -8.92
N ILE A 140 -10.21 3.12 -9.99
CA ILE A 140 -9.66 2.88 -11.33
C ILE A 140 -8.14 3.01 -11.31
N PHE A 141 -7.60 4.06 -10.69
CA PHE A 141 -6.16 4.29 -10.56
C PHE A 141 -5.49 3.14 -9.80
N ALA A 142 -6.02 2.75 -8.64
CA ALA A 142 -5.48 1.67 -7.85
C ALA A 142 -5.50 0.33 -8.61
N GLY A 143 -6.57 0.04 -9.35
CA GLY A 143 -6.68 -1.14 -10.20
C GLY A 143 -5.66 -1.14 -11.34
N LYS A 144 -5.55 -0.03 -12.07
CA LYS A 144 -4.60 0.14 -13.18
C LYS A 144 -3.15 -0.10 -12.76
N HIS A 145 -2.76 0.40 -11.60
CA HIS A 145 -1.39 0.33 -11.10
C HIS A 145 -1.15 -0.83 -10.12
N ASN A 146 -2.12 -1.76 -9.99
CA ASN A 146 -2.03 -2.90 -9.07
C ASN A 146 -1.69 -2.51 -7.63
N LEU A 147 -2.23 -1.38 -7.14
CA LEU A 147 -2.01 -0.88 -5.79
C LEU A 147 -2.90 -1.60 -4.78
N ARG A 148 -2.48 -1.58 -3.51
CA ARG A 148 -3.35 -1.90 -2.39
C ARG A 148 -4.20 -0.66 -2.07
N LEU A 149 -5.51 -0.79 -2.13
CA LEU A 149 -6.44 0.26 -1.77
C LEU A 149 -7.02 -0.01 -0.38
N VAL A 150 -7.06 1.01 0.45
CA VAL A 150 -7.75 1.03 1.74
C VAL A 150 -8.76 2.17 1.70
N ILE A 151 -9.99 1.88 2.12
CA ILE A 151 -11.05 2.89 2.21
C ILE A 151 -11.30 3.16 3.68
N LYS A 152 -11.06 4.40 4.10
CA LYS A 152 -11.37 4.87 5.43
C LYS A 152 -12.66 5.68 5.37
N ASN A 153 -13.64 5.32 6.16
CA ASN A 153 -14.86 6.09 6.39
C ASN A 153 -14.72 6.82 7.72
N THR A 154 -15.13 6.20 8.82
CA THR A 154 -14.99 6.78 10.16
C THR A 154 -13.72 6.35 10.88
N GLY A 155 -13.02 5.36 10.38
CA GLY A 155 -11.73 4.91 10.93
C GLY A 155 -11.74 3.52 11.53
#